data_c18d4b52238e1518263c8c167bf35b43
#
_entry.id   c18d4b52238e1518263c8c167bf35b43
#
_cell.length_a   1.000
_cell.length_b   1.000
_cell.length_c   1.000
_cell.angle_alpha   90.00
_cell.angle_beta   90.00
_cell.angle_gamma   90.00
#
_symmetry.space_group_name_H-M   'P 1'
#
loop_
_entity.id
_entity.type
_entity.pdbx_description
1 polymer ?
#
loop_
_entity_poly.entity_id
_entity_poly.type
_entity_poly.pdbx_seq_one_letter_code
_entity_poly.pdbx_strand_id
1 'polypeptide(L)'
;MSLFGRAQHADGDRLTVAGAPVRLKVNTRARRVSLRLDPTRGEVVATAPSLRRLAEAAAFANARAAWIASRVAELPPRQGLAPGDRIEVFGRLVRLEAADGRARWVEPADGSTPVIRAMGDGEGFARAVILVIKAQARRVLAERTAHHAARLGAAMPTIGLGDPRARWGSCRMGRGGAAGVIRYSWRLALAPFEVADYVVAHECAHLLEANHGPRFWSHVAAMVGDPAPHRAWLRAHGARLHAFGQPG
;
A
#
# COMPACT_ATOMS: atom_id res chain seq x y z
N MET A 1 -52.56 7.61 -2.47
CA MET A 1 -51.72 7.47 -1.26
C MET A 1 -50.54 6.59 -1.61
N SER A 2 -49.39 7.18 -1.91
CA SER A 2 -48.17 6.45 -2.30
C SER A 2 -47.10 6.75 -1.26
N LEU A 3 -46.89 5.78 -0.36
CA LEU A 3 -45.78 5.77 0.59
C LEU A 3 -44.55 5.18 -0.12
N PHE A 4 -43.87 5.99 -0.90
CA PHE A 4 -42.49 5.65 -1.30
C PHE A 4 -41.61 5.89 -0.10
N GLY A 5 -41.34 4.83 0.65
CA GLY A 5 -40.27 4.80 1.65
C GLY A 5 -38.96 5.13 0.95
N ARG A 6 -38.39 6.33 1.19
CA ARG A 6 -37.02 6.66 0.81
C ARG A 6 -36.12 5.62 1.46
N ALA A 7 -35.47 4.82 0.64
CA ALA A 7 -34.41 3.92 1.10
C ALA A 7 -33.41 4.79 1.90
N GLN A 8 -33.35 4.59 3.21
CA GLN A 8 -32.41 5.28 4.08
C GLN A 8 -31.04 4.60 3.89
N HIS A 9 -30.13 5.29 3.23
CA HIS A 9 -28.74 4.84 3.16
C HIS A 9 -28.01 5.18 4.46
N ALA A 10 -27.16 4.26 4.91
CA ALA A 10 -26.25 4.45 6.05
C ALA A 10 -24.82 4.75 5.58
N ASP A 11 -24.02 5.34 6.47
CA ASP A 11 -22.59 5.52 6.23
C ASP A 11 -21.91 4.15 6.17
N GLY A 12 -21.19 3.90 5.07
CA GLY A 12 -20.57 2.61 4.80
C GLY A 12 -21.36 1.67 3.90
N ASP A 13 -22.62 1.98 3.56
CA ASP A 13 -23.44 1.16 2.65
C ASP A 13 -22.72 0.91 1.33
N ARG A 14 -22.94 -0.28 0.78
CA ARG A 14 -22.41 -0.70 -0.52
C ARG A 14 -23.53 -0.89 -1.52
N LEU A 15 -23.32 -0.31 -2.69
CA LEU A 15 -24.18 -0.43 -3.86
C LEU A 15 -23.40 -1.08 -4.99
N THR A 16 -24.12 -1.67 -5.94
CA THR A 16 -23.52 -2.10 -7.21
C THR A 16 -24.00 -1.17 -8.31
N VAL A 17 -23.09 -0.49 -9.01
CA VAL A 17 -23.39 0.40 -10.13
C VAL A 17 -22.58 -0.06 -11.33
N ALA A 18 -23.29 -0.43 -12.41
CA ALA A 18 -22.69 -1.01 -13.63
C ALA A 18 -21.71 -2.19 -13.34
N GLY A 19 -22.09 -3.07 -12.43
CA GLY A 19 -21.28 -4.22 -12.00
C GLY A 19 -20.11 -3.88 -11.06
N ALA A 20 -19.87 -2.61 -10.77
CA ALA A 20 -18.79 -2.17 -9.90
C ALA A 20 -19.26 -1.86 -8.48
N PRO A 21 -18.47 -2.19 -7.44
CA PRO A 21 -18.82 -1.86 -6.06
C PRO A 21 -18.66 -0.36 -5.79
N VAL A 22 -19.69 0.24 -5.20
CA VAL A 22 -19.72 1.64 -4.78
C VAL A 22 -20.02 1.72 -3.31
N ARG A 23 -19.14 2.32 -2.53
CA ARG A 23 -19.34 2.53 -1.11
C ARG A 23 -19.77 3.96 -0.81
N LEU A 24 -20.88 4.11 -0.11
CA LEU A 24 -21.35 5.40 0.38
C LEU A 24 -20.54 5.81 1.62
N LYS A 25 -20.15 7.08 1.69
CA LYS A 25 -19.38 7.62 2.81
C LYS A 25 -19.83 9.01 3.19
N VAL A 26 -20.00 9.25 4.48
CA VAL A 26 -20.19 10.60 5.05
C VAL A 26 -18.83 11.21 5.36
N ASN A 27 -18.63 12.45 4.90
CA ASN A 27 -17.50 13.27 5.30
C ASN A 27 -18.00 14.71 5.55
N THR A 28 -18.13 15.10 6.81
CA THR A 28 -18.65 16.39 7.23
C THR A 28 -17.81 17.60 6.77
N ARG A 29 -16.56 17.36 6.36
CA ARG A 29 -15.69 18.38 5.75
C ARG A 29 -15.91 18.55 4.25
N ALA A 30 -16.64 17.63 3.60
CA ALA A 30 -16.95 17.76 2.18
C ALA A 30 -18.01 18.85 1.99
N ARG A 31 -17.85 19.67 0.96
CA ARG A 31 -18.82 20.73 0.62
C ARG A 31 -19.85 20.25 -0.41
N ARG A 32 -19.56 19.18 -1.14
CA ARG A 32 -20.40 18.62 -2.21
C ARG A 32 -20.28 17.10 -2.27
N VAL A 33 -21.23 16.47 -2.94
CA VAL A 33 -21.13 15.05 -3.33
C VAL A 33 -19.99 14.87 -4.33
N SER A 34 -19.24 13.80 -4.17
CA SER A 34 -18.11 13.47 -5.07
C SER A 34 -17.94 11.96 -5.20
N LEU A 35 -17.37 11.53 -6.32
CA LEU A 35 -16.94 10.16 -6.58
C LEU A 35 -15.40 10.10 -6.62
N ARG A 36 -14.84 9.09 -6.02
CA ARG A 36 -13.40 8.82 -6.06
C ARG A 36 -13.17 7.32 -6.17
N LEU A 37 -12.35 6.92 -7.15
CA LEU A 37 -11.87 5.54 -7.21
C LEU A 37 -10.95 5.26 -5.99
N ASP A 38 -11.21 4.17 -5.30
CA ASP A 38 -10.30 3.58 -4.32
C ASP A 38 -9.61 2.36 -4.98
N PRO A 39 -8.43 2.55 -5.60
CA PRO A 39 -7.78 1.47 -6.33
C PRO A 39 -7.33 0.34 -5.40
N THR A 40 -7.13 0.63 -4.13
CA THR A 40 -6.75 -0.36 -3.12
C THR A 40 -7.86 -1.37 -2.86
N ARG A 41 -9.12 -0.89 -2.84
CA ARG A 41 -10.29 -1.74 -2.60
C ARG A 41 -11.00 -2.15 -3.88
N GLY A 42 -10.59 -1.62 -5.03
CA GLY A 42 -11.28 -1.83 -6.30
C GLY A 42 -12.74 -1.37 -6.26
N GLU A 43 -13.03 -0.33 -5.48
CA GLU A 43 -14.37 0.23 -5.31
C GLU A 43 -14.37 1.73 -5.59
N VAL A 44 -15.52 2.27 -5.91
CA VAL A 44 -15.72 3.72 -5.95
C VAL A 44 -16.30 4.17 -4.61
N VAL A 45 -15.78 5.25 -4.06
CA VAL A 45 -16.30 5.89 -2.86
C VAL A 45 -17.14 7.08 -3.28
N ALA A 46 -18.45 7.01 -3.03
CA ALA A 46 -19.39 8.11 -3.18
C ALA A 46 -19.51 8.85 -1.85
N THR A 47 -18.94 10.05 -1.80
CA THR A 47 -18.87 10.84 -0.56
C THR A 47 -19.98 11.88 -0.54
N ALA A 48 -20.70 11.96 0.59
CA ALA A 48 -21.69 13.01 0.89
C ALA A 48 -21.31 13.83 2.12
N PRO A 49 -21.69 15.12 2.21
CA PRO A 49 -21.44 15.97 3.38
C PRO A 49 -22.19 15.55 4.66
N SER A 50 -23.29 14.83 4.51
CA SER A 50 -24.13 14.40 5.64
C SER A 50 -24.91 13.13 5.30
N LEU A 51 -25.44 12.45 6.32
CA LEU A 51 -26.32 11.27 6.18
C LEU A 51 -27.52 11.57 5.27
N ARG A 52 -28.16 12.74 5.42
CA ARG A 52 -29.32 13.15 4.62
C ARG A 52 -29.03 13.23 3.11
N ARG A 53 -27.78 13.44 2.74
CA ARG A 53 -27.34 13.55 1.34
C ARG A 53 -26.74 12.26 0.77
N LEU A 54 -26.79 11.13 1.49
CA LEU A 54 -26.32 9.84 0.97
C LEU A 54 -27.17 9.36 -0.22
N ALA A 55 -28.48 9.61 -0.21
CA ALA A 55 -29.34 9.29 -1.36
C ALA A 55 -28.92 10.06 -2.63
N GLU A 56 -28.51 11.33 -2.48
CA GLU A 56 -27.94 12.12 -3.58
C GLU A 56 -26.61 11.55 -4.07
N ALA A 57 -25.74 11.06 -3.16
CA ALA A 57 -24.49 10.41 -3.54
C ALA A 57 -24.74 9.10 -4.29
N ALA A 58 -25.74 8.31 -3.89
CA ALA A 58 -26.14 7.10 -4.59
C ALA A 58 -26.70 7.41 -6.00
N ALA A 59 -27.58 8.41 -6.10
CA ALA A 59 -28.11 8.89 -7.39
C ALA A 59 -26.99 9.41 -8.31
N PHE A 60 -26.05 10.18 -7.76
CA PHE A 60 -24.90 10.69 -8.49
C PHE A 60 -24.00 9.55 -9.02
N ALA A 61 -23.78 8.49 -8.22
CA ALA A 61 -23.04 7.31 -8.64
C ALA A 61 -23.76 6.61 -9.82
N ASN A 62 -25.07 6.40 -9.73
CA ASN A 62 -25.85 5.80 -10.83
C ASN A 62 -25.80 6.68 -12.11
N ALA A 63 -25.93 7.99 -11.99
CA ALA A 63 -25.81 8.91 -13.13
C ALA A 63 -24.41 8.89 -13.79
N ARG A 64 -23.39 8.38 -13.10
CA ARG A 64 -22.01 8.26 -13.59
C ARG A 64 -21.59 6.80 -13.82
N ALA A 65 -22.54 5.90 -14.06
CA ALA A 65 -22.31 4.46 -14.21
C ALA A 65 -21.23 4.12 -15.26
N ALA A 66 -21.26 4.77 -16.44
CA ALA A 66 -20.26 4.56 -17.49
C ALA A 66 -18.85 4.97 -17.04
N TRP A 67 -18.71 6.09 -16.33
CA TRP A 67 -17.44 6.53 -15.77
C TRP A 67 -16.93 5.54 -14.71
N ILE A 68 -17.82 5.04 -13.84
CA ILE A 68 -17.47 4.05 -12.81
C ILE A 68 -16.96 2.77 -13.48
N ALA A 69 -17.69 2.23 -14.46
CA ALA A 69 -17.31 1.02 -15.17
C ALA A 69 -15.93 1.17 -15.83
N SER A 70 -15.71 2.26 -16.57
CA SER A 70 -14.40 2.54 -17.20
C SER A 70 -13.26 2.59 -16.18
N ARG A 71 -13.45 3.32 -15.09
CA ARG A 71 -12.40 3.48 -14.07
C ARG A 71 -12.09 2.20 -13.30
N VAL A 72 -13.08 1.35 -13.07
CA VAL A 72 -12.87 0.05 -12.42
C VAL A 72 -12.22 -0.94 -13.37
N ALA A 73 -12.57 -0.91 -14.67
CA ALA A 73 -11.94 -1.74 -15.69
C ALA A 73 -10.44 -1.40 -15.92
N GLU A 74 -10.05 -0.14 -15.69
CA GLU A 74 -8.64 0.29 -15.75
C GLU A 74 -7.79 -0.19 -14.56
N LEU A 75 -8.43 -0.73 -13.50
CA LEU A 75 -7.68 -1.26 -12.37
C LEU A 75 -6.93 -2.53 -12.77
N PRO A 76 -5.67 -2.69 -12.32
CA PRO A 76 -4.96 -3.93 -12.53
C PRO A 76 -5.76 -5.09 -11.90
N PRO A 77 -5.78 -6.25 -12.56
CA PRO A 77 -6.43 -7.44 -12.01
C PRO A 77 -5.86 -7.73 -10.63
N ARG A 78 -6.74 -8.08 -9.69
CA ARG A 78 -6.31 -8.47 -8.35
C ARG A 78 -5.49 -9.74 -8.47
N GLN A 79 -4.25 -9.67 -8.04
CA GLN A 79 -3.38 -10.83 -8.02
C GLN A 79 -3.72 -11.65 -6.78
N GLY A 80 -4.41 -12.76 -6.99
CA GLY A 80 -4.54 -13.81 -5.98
C GLY A 80 -3.17 -14.37 -5.63
N LEU A 81 -3.08 -15.03 -4.49
CA LEU A 81 -1.89 -15.75 -4.06
C LEU A 81 -2.28 -17.20 -3.89
N ALA A 82 -1.82 -18.06 -4.79
CA ALA A 82 -2.09 -19.50 -4.79
C ALA A 82 -0.78 -20.30 -4.86
N PRO A 83 -0.77 -21.56 -4.42
CA PRO A 83 0.36 -22.45 -4.67
C PRO A 83 0.66 -22.55 -6.17
N GLY A 84 1.94 -22.47 -6.53
CA GLY A 84 2.41 -22.46 -7.93
C GLY A 84 2.62 -21.06 -8.50
N ASP A 85 2.04 -20.02 -7.91
CA ASP A 85 2.23 -18.64 -8.35
C ASP A 85 3.69 -18.18 -8.16
N ARG A 86 4.05 -17.16 -8.94
CA ARG A 86 5.32 -16.45 -8.81
C ARG A 86 5.04 -14.98 -8.54
N ILE A 87 5.75 -14.43 -7.58
CA ILE A 87 5.66 -13.02 -7.19
C ILE A 87 7.04 -12.40 -7.14
N GLU A 88 7.11 -11.08 -7.25
CA GLU A 88 8.36 -10.36 -7.01
C GLU A 88 8.39 -9.82 -5.58
N VAL A 89 9.50 -10.04 -4.88
CA VAL A 89 9.79 -9.48 -3.56
C VAL A 89 11.16 -8.81 -3.61
N PHE A 90 11.20 -7.49 -3.46
CA PHE A 90 12.39 -6.65 -3.67
C PHE A 90 13.07 -6.89 -5.03
N GLY A 91 12.27 -7.04 -6.10
CA GLY A 91 12.75 -7.32 -7.46
C GLY A 91 13.24 -8.76 -7.68
N ARG A 92 13.24 -9.62 -6.65
CA ARG A 92 13.58 -11.04 -6.80
C ARG A 92 12.31 -11.84 -7.06
N LEU A 93 12.34 -12.68 -8.09
CA LEU A 93 11.26 -13.64 -8.35
C LEU A 93 11.23 -14.68 -7.22
N VAL A 94 10.04 -14.98 -6.71
CA VAL A 94 9.80 -15.91 -5.60
C VAL A 94 8.65 -16.82 -5.98
N ARG A 95 8.81 -18.13 -5.79
CA ARG A 95 7.77 -19.12 -6.03
C ARG A 95 6.98 -19.40 -4.75
N LEU A 96 5.68 -19.59 -4.90
CA LEU A 96 4.78 -19.95 -3.79
C LEU A 96 4.53 -21.46 -3.83
N GLU A 97 4.72 -22.14 -2.69
CA GLU A 97 4.53 -23.59 -2.57
C GLU A 97 3.63 -23.93 -1.39
N ALA A 98 2.66 -24.83 -1.63
CA ALA A 98 1.96 -25.47 -0.53
C ALA A 98 2.90 -26.45 0.18
N ALA A 99 2.99 -26.36 1.49
CA ALA A 99 3.77 -27.27 2.31
C ALA A 99 3.28 -27.24 3.74
N ASP A 100 3.45 -28.34 4.46
CA ASP A 100 3.07 -28.43 5.87
C ASP A 100 3.95 -27.58 6.76
N GLY A 101 3.38 -27.23 7.92
CA GLY A 101 4.04 -26.50 8.98
C GLY A 101 3.94 -24.97 8.84
N ARG A 102 4.76 -24.28 9.62
CA ARG A 102 4.73 -22.80 9.68
C ARG A 102 5.18 -22.18 8.38
N ALA A 103 4.45 -21.16 7.92
CA ALA A 103 4.83 -20.40 6.75
C ALA A 103 6.23 -19.76 6.90
N ARG A 104 7.06 -19.89 5.85
CA ARG A 104 8.46 -19.47 5.88
C ARG A 104 9.01 -19.13 4.51
N TRP A 105 10.01 -18.28 4.51
CA TRP A 105 10.90 -18.04 3.38
C TRP A 105 11.97 -19.11 3.35
N VAL A 106 12.22 -19.68 2.20
CA VAL A 106 13.29 -20.67 1.97
C VAL A 106 14.21 -20.10 0.90
N GLU A 107 15.48 -19.94 1.27
CA GLU A 107 16.55 -19.58 0.34
C GLU A 107 17.25 -20.89 -0.07
N PRO A 108 17.17 -21.30 -1.33
CA PRO A 108 17.84 -22.53 -1.76
C PRO A 108 19.37 -22.39 -1.71
N ALA A 109 20.05 -23.42 -1.22
CA ALA A 109 21.51 -23.42 -1.09
C ALA A 109 22.26 -23.37 -2.45
N ASP A 110 21.60 -23.79 -3.52
CA ASP A 110 22.12 -23.77 -4.89
C ASP A 110 21.93 -22.42 -5.61
N GLY A 111 21.40 -21.40 -4.92
CA GLY A 111 21.14 -20.09 -5.49
C GLY A 111 19.95 -20.02 -6.46
N SER A 112 19.15 -21.06 -6.55
CA SER A 112 17.94 -21.07 -7.37
C SER A 112 16.86 -20.12 -6.84
N THR A 113 15.71 -20.04 -7.51
CA THR A 113 14.60 -19.15 -7.14
C THR A 113 14.13 -19.40 -5.71
N PRO A 114 14.13 -18.39 -4.81
CA PRO A 114 13.61 -18.53 -3.46
C PRO A 114 12.13 -18.90 -3.44
N VAL A 115 11.72 -19.54 -2.35
CA VAL A 115 10.37 -20.08 -2.21
C VAL A 115 9.73 -19.58 -0.92
N ILE A 116 8.47 -19.18 -0.99
CA ILE A 116 7.63 -19.03 0.19
C ILE A 116 6.79 -20.31 0.32
N ARG A 117 7.01 -21.06 1.40
CA ARG A 117 6.20 -22.23 1.75
C ARG A 117 5.14 -21.85 2.77
N ALA A 118 3.89 -22.27 2.53
CA ALA A 118 2.78 -22.05 3.45
C ALA A 118 1.78 -23.22 3.34
N MET A 119 1.00 -23.44 4.40
CA MET A 119 0.04 -24.54 4.45
C MET A 119 -1.25 -24.20 3.70
N GLY A 120 -1.83 -25.20 3.04
CA GLY A 120 -3.15 -25.14 2.40
C GLY A 120 -3.17 -24.37 1.09
N ASP A 121 -4.31 -23.78 0.81
CA ASP A 121 -4.64 -22.98 -0.37
C ASP A 121 -5.60 -21.83 0.01
N GLY A 122 -6.12 -21.11 -0.98
CA GLY A 122 -7.11 -20.06 -0.81
C GLY A 122 -6.67 -18.92 0.12
N GLU A 123 -7.61 -18.35 0.87
CA GLU A 123 -7.37 -17.18 1.71
C GLU A 123 -6.39 -17.45 2.88
N GLY A 124 -6.40 -18.68 3.42
CA GLY A 124 -5.48 -19.07 4.50
C GLY A 124 -4.03 -19.02 4.04
N PHE A 125 -3.77 -19.62 2.89
CA PHE A 125 -2.47 -19.61 2.22
C PHE A 125 -2.04 -18.18 1.89
N ALA A 126 -2.91 -17.39 1.25
CA ALA A 126 -2.61 -16.01 0.89
C ALA A 126 -2.24 -15.14 2.11
N ARG A 127 -2.98 -15.27 3.21
CA ARG A 127 -2.66 -14.59 4.48
C ARG A 127 -1.30 -15.00 5.03
N ALA A 128 -0.99 -16.29 4.99
CA ALA A 128 0.29 -16.82 5.47
C ALA A 128 1.47 -16.31 4.61
N VAL A 129 1.32 -16.31 3.28
CA VAL A 129 2.30 -15.72 2.35
C VAL A 129 2.54 -14.25 2.65
N ILE A 130 1.48 -13.45 2.86
CA ILE A 130 1.61 -12.03 3.20
C ILE A 130 2.36 -11.81 4.51
N LEU A 131 2.18 -12.69 5.51
CA LEU A 131 2.94 -12.61 6.77
C LEU A 131 4.44 -12.84 6.54
N VAL A 132 4.81 -13.78 5.66
CA VAL A 132 6.21 -14.01 5.29
C VAL A 132 6.79 -12.81 4.55
N ILE A 133 6.05 -12.23 3.60
CA ILE A 133 6.47 -11.00 2.89
C ILE A 133 6.69 -9.85 3.88
N LYS A 134 5.77 -9.66 4.85
CA LYS A 134 5.93 -8.64 5.90
C LYS A 134 7.15 -8.86 6.78
N ALA A 135 7.49 -10.11 7.08
CA ALA A 135 8.71 -10.44 7.83
C ALA A 135 9.96 -10.07 7.02
N GLN A 136 10.01 -10.39 5.73
CA GLN A 136 11.09 -9.96 4.83
C GLN A 136 11.16 -8.44 4.70
N ALA A 137 10.01 -7.76 4.54
CA ALA A 137 9.96 -6.30 4.53
C ALA A 137 10.60 -5.70 5.79
N ARG A 138 10.26 -6.23 6.97
CA ARG A 138 10.83 -5.76 8.25
C ARG A 138 12.34 -5.94 8.27
N ARG A 139 12.84 -7.10 7.87
CA ARG A 139 14.28 -7.41 7.87
C ARG A 139 15.05 -6.48 6.93
N VAL A 140 14.64 -6.44 5.65
CA VAL A 140 15.36 -5.66 4.63
C VAL A 140 15.30 -4.16 4.89
N LEU A 141 14.11 -3.61 5.22
CA LEU A 141 13.97 -2.18 5.49
C LEU A 141 14.72 -1.76 6.76
N ALA A 142 14.80 -2.63 7.78
CA ALA A 142 15.61 -2.36 8.97
C ALA A 142 17.10 -2.36 8.67
N GLU A 143 17.58 -3.32 7.89
CA GLU A 143 18.97 -3.40 7.45
C GLU A 143 19.37 -2.16 6.63
N ARG A 144 18.53 -1.75 5.67
CA ARG A 144 18.80 -0.55 4.88
C ARG A 144 18.71 0.73 5.69
N THR A 145 17.79 0.79 6.68
CA THR A 145 17.72 1.94 7.60
C THR A 145 18.99 2.05 8.43
N ALA A 146 19.50 0.94 8.98
CA ALA A 146 20.76 0.94 9.73
C ALA A 146 21.94 1.43 8.85
N HIS A 147 22.01 0.94 7.61
CA HIS A 147 23.03 1.35 6.66
C HIS A 147 22.96 2.87 6.37
N HIS A 148 21.79 3.41 6.05
CA HIS A 148 21.67 4.84 5.71
C HIS A 148 21.79 5.74 6.94
N ALA A 149 21.25 5.35 8.10
CA ALA A 149 21.40 6.11 9.34
C ALA A 149 22.89 6.23 9.74
N ALA A 150 23.66 5.14 9.63
CA ALA A 150 25.10 5.15 9.89
C ALA A 150 25.86 6.11 8.93
N ARG A 151 25.53 6.09 7.63
CA ARG A 151 26.12 7.00 6.64
C ARG A 151 25.83 8.48 6.92
N LEU A 152 24.68 8.76 7.53
CA LEU A 152 24.28 10.11 7.93
C LEU A 152 24.84 10.53 9.30
N GLY A 153 25.51 9.63 10.04
CA GLY A 153 25.89 9.87 11.43
C GLY A 153 24.68 10.00 12.37
N ALA A 154 23.52 9.54 11.98
CA ALA A 154 22.29 9.61 12.77
C ALA A 154 22.13 8.38 13.67
N ALA A 155 21.54 8.58 14.86
CA ALA A 155 21.19 7.47 15.73
C ALA A 155 20.15 6.56 15.05
N MET A 156 20.28 5.23 15.27
CA MET A 156 19.36 4.24 14.72
C MET A 156 17.93 4.53 15.19
N PRO A 157 16.97 4.79 14.29
CA PRO A 157 15.59 5.06 14.66
C PRO A 157 14.84 3.78 15.02
N THR A 158 13.74 3.93 15.76
CA THR A 158 12.76 2.84 15.91
C THR A 158 12.01 2.62 14.60
N ILE A 159 11.89 1.37 14.15
CA ILE A 159 11.26 1.01 12.88
C ILE A 159 9.93 0.33 13.09
N GLY A 160 8.89 0.82 12.43
CA GLY A 160 7.57 0.21 12.35
C GLY A 160 7.18 -0.14 10.92
N LEU A 161 6.37 -1.19 10.77
CA LEU A 161 5.67 -1.48 9.52
C LEU A 161 4.18 -1.19 9.66
N GLY A 162 3.58 -0.71 8.58
CA GLY A 162 2.15 -0.49 8.47
C GLY A 162 1.65 -0.75 7.04
N ASP A 163 0.39 -0.42 6.80
CA ASP A 163 -0.23 -0.46 5.48
C ASP A 163 -0.92 0.89 5.16
N PRO A 164 -0.19 2.01 5.17
CA PRO A 164 -0.74 3.31 4.86
C PRO A 164 -1.09 3.41 3.38
N ARG A 165 -2.20 4.11 3.06
CA ARG A 165 -2.69 4.25 1.68
C ARG A 165 -2.16 5.47 0.93
N ALA A 166 -1.68 6.47 1.65
CA ALA A 166 -1.33 7.78 1.09
C ALA A 166 0.18 8.06 1.05
N ARG A 167 1.01 7.16 1.58
CA ARG A 167 2.45 7.34 1.69
C ARG A 167 3.18 6.01 1.79
N TRP A 168 4.43 5.97 1.40
CA TRP A 168 5.29 4.78 1.46
C TRP A 168 6.11 4.71 2.75
N GLY A 169 6.39 5.86 3.34
CA GLY A 169 7.08 5.99 4.61
C GLY A 169 6.63 7.22 5.39
N SER A 170 7.12 7.35 6.59
CA SER A 170 7.02 8.57 7.41
C SER A 170 8.09 8.55 8.48
N CYS A 171 8.75 9.68 8.71
CA CYS A 171 9.70 9.86 9.78
C CYS A 171 9.19 10.88 10.80
N ARG A 172 9.43 10.61 12.07
CA ARG A 172 9.35 11.57 13.16
C ARG A 172 10.73 11.67 13.79
N MET A 173 11.33 12.85 13.70
CA MET A 173 12.62 13.12 14.32
C MET A 173 12.58 12.89 15.83
N GLY A 174 13.67 12.40 16.38
CA GLY A 174 13.88 12.36 17.83
C GLY A 174 14.02 13.77 18.41
N ARG A 175 13.76 13.91 19.69
CA ARG A 175 13.93 15.15 20.45
C ARG A 175 14.72 14.85 21.72
N GLY A 176 15.57 15.81 22.15
CA GLY A 176 16.30 15.71 23.41
C GLY A 176 17.19 14.46 23.52
N GLY A 177 17.83 14.05 22.43
CA GLY A 177 18.68 12.85 22.39
C GLY A 177 17.93 11.52 22.17
N ALA A 178 16.61 11.54 22.12
CA ALA A 178 15.83 10.34 21.79
C ALA A 178 15.97 9.99 20.30
N ALA A 179 15.99 8.67 19.99
CA ALA A 179 15.99 8.20 18.62
C ALA A 179 14.70 8.58 17.88
N GLY A 180 14.81 8.83 16.58
CA GLY A 180 13.66 9.05 15.70
C GLY A 180 12.80 7.79 15.56
N VAL A 181 11.64 7.94 14.93
CA VAL A 181 10.75 6.83 14.60
C VAL A 181 10.42 6.87 13.12
N ILE A 182 10.73 5.80 12.41
CA ILE A 182 10.38 5.65 10.99
C ILE A 182 9.34 4.53 10.86
N ARG A 183 8.30 4.79 10.05
CA ARG A 183 7.30 3.78 9.70
C ARG A 183 7.25 3.62 8.19
N TYR A 184 7.32 2.37 7.71
CA TYR A 184 7.26 2.03 6.30
C TYR A 184 5.98 1.29 5.94
N SER A 185 5.54 1.41 4.71
CA SER A 185 4.59 0.46 4.12
C SER A 185 5.28 -0.88 3.87
N TRP A 186 4.69 -1.99 4.35
CA TRP A 186 5.21 -3.32 4.04
C TRP A 186 5.20 -3.62 2.54
N ARG A 187 4.34 -2.91 1.78
CA ARG A 187 4.19 -3.07 0.33
C ARG A 187 5.41 -2.61 -0.45
N LEU A 188 6.37 -1.93 0.18
CA LEU A 188 7.68 -1.66 -0.40
C LEU A 188 8.44 -2.94 -0.75
N ALA A 189 8.15 -4.06 -0.07
CA ALA A 189 8.70 -5.35 -0.46
C ALA A 189 8.26 -5.82 -1.86
N LEU A 190 7.18 -5.28 -2.40
CA LEU A 190 6.67 -5.61 -3.74
C LEU A 190 7.22 -4.68 -4.84
N ALA A 191 8.07 -3.74 -4.47
CA ALA A 191 8.78 -2.87 -5.38
C ALA A 191 10.19 -3.43 -5.69
N PRO A 192 10.86 -3.00 -6.77
CA PRO A 192 12.28 -3.22 -6.96
C PRO A 192 13.09 -2.75 -5.74
N PHE A 193 14.20 -3.43 -5.48
CA PHE A 193 15.03 -3.13 -4.30
C PHE A 193 15.45 -1.66 -4.25
N GLU A 194 15.88 -1.10 -5.38
CA GLU A 194 16.36 0.28 -5.49
C GLU A 194 15.27 1.31 -5.19
N VAL A 195 14.02 0.99 -5.53
CA VAL A 195 12.85 1.83 -5.24
C VAL A 195 12.52 1.80 -3.75
N ALA A 196 12.59 0.62 -3.14
CA ALA A 196 12.40 0.48 -1.68
C ALA A 196 13.53 1.19 -0.91
N ASP A 197 14.77 1.02 -1.36
CA ASP A 197 15.96 1.64 -0.77
C ASP A 197 15.92 3.18 -0.87
N TYR A 198 15.44 3.71 -2.01
CA TYR A 198 15.16 5.14 -2.14
C TYR A 198 14.19 5.65 -1.06
N VAL A 199 13.10 4.93 -0.78
CA VAL A 199 12.16 5.35 0.27
C VAL A 199 12.83 5.30 1.63
N VAL A 200 13.66 4.29 1.90
CA VAL A 200 14.43 4.22 3.15
C VAL A 200 15.37 5.41 3.26
N ALA A 201 16.14 5.72 2.23
CA ALA A 201 17.04 6.89 2.21
C ALA A 201 16.28 8.20 2.43
N HIS A 202 15.10 8.36 1.81
CA HIS A 202 14.22 9.52 1.98
C HIS A 202 13.79 9.69 3.46
N GLU A 203 13.33 8.62 4.09
CA GLU A 203 12.91 8.68 5.50
C GLU A 203 14.11 8.86 6.44
N CYS A 204 15.29 8.31 6.13
CA CYS A 204 16.51 8.54 6.88
C CYS A 204 16.99 10.00 6.78
N ALA A 205 16.88 10.63 5.60
CA ALA A 205 17.22 12.06 5.45
C ALA A 205 16.37 12.94 6.38
N HIS A 206 15.12 12.56 6.66
CA HIS A 206 14.27 13.22 7.64
C HIS A 206 14.73 13.10 9.10
N LEU A 207 15.71 12.25 9.41
CA LEU A 207 16.32 12.24 10.74
C LEU A 207 17.16 13.50 10.99
N LEU A 208 17.63 14.17 9.93
CA LEU A 208 18.44 15.39 9.97
C LEU A 208 17.68 16.63 9.49
N GLU A 209 16.85 16.48 8.47
CA GLU A 209 16.20 17.61 7.79
C GLU A 209 14.66 17.39 7.75
N ALA A 210 13.91 18.23 8.47
CA ALA A 210 12.45 18.12 8.55
C ALA A 210 11.75 18.44 7.21
N ASN A 211 12.34 19.31 6.39
CA ASN A 211 11.76 19.83 5.15
C ASN A 211 12.55 19.36 3.93
N HIS A 212 11.86 19.21 2.78
CA HIS A 212 12.46 18.80 1.51
C HIS A 212 13.26 19.93 0.83
N GLY A 213 14.12 20.64 1.57
CA GLY A 213 15.01 21.68 1.06
C GLY A 213 16.25 21.11 0.34
N PRO A 214 17.15 21.98 -0.15
CA PRO A 214 18.38 21.55 -0.85
C PRO A 214 19.25 20.57 -0.04
N ARG A 215 19.39 20.78 1.26
CA ARG A 215 20.15 19.88 2.15
C ARG A 215 19.52 18.48 2.22
N PHE A 216 18.19 18.41 2.36
CA PHE A 216 17.46 17.14 2.34
C PHE A 216 17.77 16.35 1.06
N TRP A 217 17.61 16.98 -0.11
CA TRP A 217 17.86 16.32 -1.39
C TRP A 217 19.33 15.98 -1.61
N SER A 218 20.25 16.76 -1.06
CA SER A 218 21.69 16.44 -1.06
C SER A 218 21.96 15.14 -0.27
N HIS A 219 21.36 14.97 0.90
CA HIS A 219 21.46 13.72 1.66
C HIS A 219 20.90 12.53 0.89
N VAL A 220 19.69 12.67 0.31
CA VAL A 220 19.08 11.58 -0.47
C VAL A 220 19.96 11.21 -1.66
N ALA A 221 20.43 12.20 -2.43
CA ALA A 221 21.27 11.95 -3.59
C ALA A 221 22.62 11.31 -3.23
N ALA A 222 23.21 11.68 -2.11
CA ALA A 222 24.45 11.06 -1.61
C ALA A 222 24.24 9.57 -1.25
N MET A 223 23.03 9.15 -0.87
CA MET A 223 22.73 7.79 -0.48
C MET A 223 22.37 6.87 -1.66
N VAL A 224 21.57 7.37 -2.61
CA VAL A 224 20.96 6.55 -3.68
C VAL A 224 21.09 7.15 -5.10
N GLY A 225 21.81 8.24 -5.27
CA GLY A 225 21.93 8.92 -6.56
C GLY A 225 20.68 9.71 -6.92
N ASP A 226 20.32 9.74 -8.22
CA ASP A 226 19.14 10.47 -8.69
C ASP A 226 17.84 9.85 -8.18
N PRO A 227 17.02 10.57 -7.40
CA PRO A 227 15.76 10.07 -6.90
C PRO A 227 14.61 10.06 -7.93
N ALA A 228 14.79 10.71 -9.08
CA ALA A 228 13.70 10.93 -10.04
C ALA A 228 13.13 9.63 -10.65
N PRO A 229 13.95 8.64 -11.06
CA PRO A 229 13.45 7.36 -11.57
C PRO A 229 12.62 6.59 -10.54
N HIS A 230 13.06 6.54 -9.29
CA HIS A 230 12.36 5.82 -8.21
C HIS A 230 11.00 6.46 -7.89
N ARG A 231 10.94 7.79 -7.88
CA ARG A 231 9.70 8.55 -7.72
C ARG A 231 8.73 8.33 -8.87
N ALA A 232 9.24 8.30 -10.10
CA ALA A 232 8.45 8.01 -11.29
C ALA A 232 7.87 6.59 -11.22
N TRP A 233 8.69 5.61 -10.84
CA TRP A 233 8.26 4.23 -10.67
C TRP A 233 7.12 4.09 -9.65
N LEU A 234 7.26 4.70 -8.46
CA LEU A 234 6.22 4.66 -7.42
C LEU A 234 4.92 5.33 -7.88
N ARG A 235 4.97 6.40 -8.67
CA ARG A 235 3.76 7.02 -9.25
C ARG A 235 3.06 6.10 -10.24
N ALA A 236 3.83 5.42 -11.07
CA ALA A 236 3.30 4.52 -12.10
C ALA A 236 2.72 3.22 -11.51
N HIS A 237 3.37 2.64 -10.48
CA HIS A 237 3.06 1.29 -9.99
C HIS A 237 2.38 1.26 -8.62
N GLY A 238 2.26 2.40 -7.94
CA GLY A 238 1.74 2.44 -6.56
C GLY A 238 0.34 1.86 -6.40
N ALA A 239 -0.55 2.07 -7.37
CA ALA A 239 -1.89 1.48 -7.36
C ALA A 239 -1.84 -0.06 -7.37
N ARG A 240 -0.97 -0.65 -8.21
CA ARG A 240 -0.76 -2.11 -8.28
C ARG A 240 -0.25 -2.66 -6.96
N LEU A 241 0.72 -1.99 -6.32
CA LEU A 241 1.23 -2.42 -5.02
C LEU A 241 0.12 -2.42 -3.96
N HIS A 242 -0.77 -1.44 -3.98
CA HIS A 242 -1.90 -1.37 -3.04
C HIS A 242 -2.99 -2.42 -3.33
N ALA A 243 -3.14 -2.88 -4.56
CA ALA A 243 -4.10 -3.91 -4.94
C ALA A 243 -3.65 -5.34 -4.56
N PHE A 244 -2.33 -5.56 -4.34
CA PHE A 244 -1.77 -6.88 -4.05
C PHE A 244 -2.32 -7.49 -2.76
N GLY A 245 -2.73 -8.78 -2.82
CA GLY A 245 -3.17 -9.55 -1.65
C GLY A 245 -4.45 -9.02 -0.99
N GLN A 246 -5.26 -8.26 -1.68
CA GLN A 246 -6.61 -7.90 -1.23
C GLN A 246 -7.56 -9.06 -1.55
N PRO A 247 -8.46 -9.45 -0.62
CA PRO A 247 -9.48 -10.44 -0.93
C PRO A 247 -10.36 -9.96 -2.08
N GLY A 248 -10.79 -10.90 -2.91
CA GLY A 248 -11.69 -10.68 -4.04
C GLY A 248 -13.08 -10.20 -3.63
#